data_67c2854eba468038580a90373123a425
#
_entry.id   67c2854eba468038580a90373123a425
#
_cell.length_a   1.000
_cell.length_b   1.000
_cell.length_c   1.000
_cell.angle_alpha   90.00
_cell.angle_beta   90.00
_cell.angle_gamma   90.00
#
_symmetry.space_group_name_H-M   'P 1'
#
loop_
_entity.id
_entity.type
_entity.pdbx_description
1 polymer ?
#
loop_
_entity_poly.entity_id
_entity_poly.type
_entity_poly.pdbx_seq_one_letter_code
_entity_poly.pdbx_strand_id
1 'polypeptide(L)'
;MFAERTNWNLAPNRLSEALAAHLAAGKRLYDLSASNPTEVGFTVNAEALLHALQNPASLTYVPDPKGIVRARQAVVEYYADRGDEVSSEDVILTASTSEAYSFIFRTLCNPGDELLVPAPSYPLFGFLADLHDVRLTHYPLIYDHGWQIDFHALEGALTPRTRGIIVVNPNNPTGHYVKAEELKTLNEICSTRELGLIVDEVFLDFAHEANGFRRDPLKAPRPRNGNENKKPASLCTNNGALTFTVSGLSKISGLPQMKAAWLVTNGPDPLKKQALERIEVIADTYLSMNAPIQLALPTFLDQRHSFQKQVLTRVKRNLGELDRQLTLRKTCTRLEIEGGWYAVVRVPATRTDDDLAVDLLTKKGIYVHPGHFYDFPKDGHLIVSLIMPEREFAEGCRQMLAMF
;
A
#
# COMPACT_ATOMS: atom_id res chain seq x y z
N MET A 1 7.64 29.37 17.41
CA MET A 1 6.70 28.77 18.38
C MET A 1 6.45 27.29 18.07
N PHE A 2 6.22 26.93 16.83
CA PHE A 2 5.98 25.53 16.43
C PHE A 2 7.28 24.83 16.06
N ALA A 3 7.30 23.48 16.14
CA ALA A 3 8.45 22.69 15.76
C ALA A 3 8.64 22.73 14.22
N GLU A 4 9.89 22.76 13.75
CA GLU A 4 10.23 22.82 12.32
C GLU A 4 9.69 21.61 11.55
N ARG A 5 9.64 20.41 12.18
CA ARG A 5 9.10 19.17 11.61
C ARG A 5 7.63 19.26 11.21
N THR A 6 6.90 20.28 11.68
CA THR A 6 5.49 20.53 11.36
C THR A 6 5.29 21.72 10.43
N ASN A 7 6.36 22.28 9.87
CA ASN A 7 6.33 23.45 9.00
C ASN A 7 6.05 23.06 7.53
N TRP A 8 4.99 22.31 7.31
CA TRP A 8 4.56 21.92 5.97
C TRP A 8 3.90 23.08 5.23
N ASN A 9 4.00 23.09 3.91
CA ASN A 9 3.19 23.98 3.09
C ASN A 9 1.73 23.46 3.11
N LEU A 10 0.88 24.18 3.83
CA LEU A 10 -0.56 23.84 3.96
C LEU A 10 -1.44 24.53 2.91
N ALA A 11 -0.85 25.28 1.96
CA ALA A 11 -1.61 25.86 0.86
C ALA A 11 -2.16 24.74 -0.04
N PRO A 12 -3.45 24.80 -0.44
CA PRO A 12 -3.99 23.85 -1.40
C PRO A 12 -3.20 23.93 -2.70
N ASN A 13 -2.93 22.78 -3.32
CA ASN A 13 -2.36 22.75 -4.65
C ASN A 13 -3.41 23.08 -5.72
N ARG A 14 -2.98 23.37 -6.95
CA ARG A 14 -3.84 23.75 -8.08
C ARG A 14 -4.95 22.74 -8.36
N LEU A 15 -4.67 21.44 -8.24
CA LEU A 15 -5.66 20.38 -8.46
C LEU A 15 -6.71 20.35 -7.34
N SER A 16 -6.31 20.57 -6.09
CA SER A 16 -7.23 20.67 -4.95
C SER A 16 -8.13 21.91 -5.04
N GLU A 17 -7.59 23.04 -5.46
CA GLU A 17 -8.38 24.27 -5.72
C GLU A 17 -9.40 24.05 -6.84
N ALA A 18 -8.96 23.43 -7.94
CA ALA A 18 -9.83 23.11 -9.06
C ALA A 18 -10.96 22.14 -8.67
N LEU A 19 -10.63 21.14 -7.81
CA LEU A 19 -11.63 20.20 -7.27
C LEU A 19 -12.67 20.92 -6.41
N ALA A 20 -12.24 21.75 -5.49
CA ALA A 20 -13.14 22.54 -4.64
C ALA A 20 -14.08 23.43 -5.47
N ALA A 21 -13.55 24.12 -6.48
CA ALA A 21 -14.34 24.92 -7.41
C ALA A 21 -15.33 24.10 -8.24
N HIS A 22 -14.92 22.91 -8.71
CA HIS A 22 -15.77 21.99 -9.48
C HIS A 22 -16.96 21.50 -8.64
N LEU A 23 -16.70 21.08 -7.39
CA LEU A 23 -17.73 20.61 -6.45
C LEU A 23 -18.69 21.74 -6.05
N ALA A 24 -18.17 22.95 -5.77
CA ALA A 24 -18.98 24.10 -5.45
C ALA A 24 -19.92 24.51 -6.60
N ALA A 25 -19.53 24.26 -7.84
CA ALA A 25 -20.35 24.48 -9.03
C ALA A 25 -21.42 23.39 -9.26
N GLY A 26 -21.51 22.37 -8.42
CA GLY A 26 -22.47 21.26 -8.55
C GLY A 26 -22.30 20.42 -9.82
N LYS A 27 -21.12 20.43 -10.43
CA LYS A 27 -20.84 19.71 -11.66
C LYS A 27 -20.63 18.22 -11.39
N ARG A 28 -20.96 17.37 -12.37
CA ARG A 28 -20.72 15.93 -12.28
C ARG A 28 -19.23 15.64 -12.20
N LEU A 29 -18.86 14.77 -11.26
CA LEU A 29 -17.48 14.30 -11.07
C LEU A 29 -17.37 12.82 -11.36
N TYR A 30 -16.33 12.42 -12.10
CA TYR A 30 -15.85 11.05 -12.23
C TYR A 30 -14.54 10.95 -11.48
N ASP A 31 -14.60 10.42 -10.24
CA ASP A 31 -13.42 10.31 -9.39
C ASP A 31 -12.64 9.02 -9.68
N LEU A 32 -11.73 9.08 -10.66
CA LEU A 32 -10.84 7.97 -11.00
C LEU A 32 -9.71 7.74 -9.97
N SER A 33 -9.66 8.49 -8.88
CA SER A 33 -8.68 8.33 -7.79
C SER A 33 -9.25 7.64 -6.55
N ALA A 34 -10.57 7.35 -6.53
CA ALA A 34 -11.29 6.83 -5.35
C ALA A 34 -10.55 5.66 -4.69
N SER A 35 -10.21 5.82 -3.41
CA SER A 35 -9.43 4.85 -2.63
C SER A 35 -10.16 4.33 -1.38
N ASN A 36 -11.32 4.93 -1.07
CA ASN A 36 -12.14 4.54 0.07
C ASN A 36 -13.07 3.38 -0.30
N PRO A 37 -12.82 2.16 0.19
CA PRO A 37 -13.63 1.00 -0.17
C PRO A 37 -15.08 1.06 0.36
N THR A 38 -15.35 1.92 1.35
CA THR A 38 -16.67 2.04 1.95
C THR A 38 -17.64 2.90 1.13
N GLU A 39 -17.15 3.64 0.14
CA GLU A 39 -17.93 4.60 -0.67
C GLU A 39 -18.16 4.13 -2.11
N VAL A 40 -17.51 3.03 -2.53
CA VAL A 40 -17.54 2.56 -3.92
C VAL A 40 -18.49 1.37 -4.13
N GLY A 41 -19.42 1.15 -3.21
CA GLY A 41 -20.52 0.20 -3.35
C GLY A 41 -20.16 -1.26 -3.12
N PHE A 42 -19.12 -1.56 -2.35
CA PHE A 42 -18.90 -2.90 -1.81
C PHE A 42 -19.84 -3.17 -0.64
N THR A 43 -20.26 -4.41 -0.49
CA THR A 43 -21.15 -4.86 0.58
C THR A 43 -20.39 -5.60 1.66
N VAL A 44 -20.77 -5.38 2.91
CA VAL A 44 -20.25 -6.09 4.08
C VAL A 44 -21.40 -6.71 4.86
N ASN A 45 -21.15 -7.75 5.64
CA ASN A 45 -22.11 -8.28 6.58
C ASN A 45 -22.19 -7.36 7.81
N ALA A 46 -23.04 -6.33 7.71
CA ALA A 46 -23.16 -5.30 8.74
C ALA A 46 -23.61 -5.90 10.11
N GLU A 47 -24.50 -6.88 10.10
CA GLU A 47 -24.97 -7.53 11.32
C GLU A 47 -23.82 -8.23 12.06
N ALA A 48 -23.01 -9.03 11.37
CA ALA A 48 -21.87 -9.72 11.98
C ALA A 48 -20.83 -8.72 12.50
N LEU A 49 -20.55 -7.66 11.74
CA LEU A 49 -19.57 -6.65 12.14
C LEU A 49 -20.03 -5.87 13.38
N LEU A 50 -21.29 -5.43 13.40
CA LEU A 50 -21.83 -4.67 14.55
C LEU A 50 -22.01 -5.55 15.79
N HIS A 51 -22.41 -6.81 15.61
CA HIS A 51 -22.52 -7.76 16.73
C HIS A 51 -21.15 -8.04 17.36
N ALA A 52 -20.09 -8.15 16.57
CA ALA A 52 -18.74 -8.37 17.09
C ALA A 52 -18.25 -7.25 18.02
N LEU A 53 -18.74 -6.02 17.84
CA LEU A 53 -18.42 -4.87 18.70
C LEU A 53 -19.17 -4.89 20.06
N GLN A 54 -20.18 -5.73 20.22
CA GLN A 54 -21.01 -5.81 21.44
C GLN A 54 -20.46 -6.79 22.49
N ASN A 55 -19.16 -7.07 22.47
CA ASN A 55 -18.54 -8.00 23.40
C ASN A 55 -18.46 -7.38 24.81
N PRO A 56 -19.07 -7.98 25.85
CA PRO A 56 -19.04 -7.45 27.23
C PRO A 56 -17.63 -7.32 27.80
N ALA A 57 -16.67 -8.12 27.37
CA ALA A 57 -15.27 -8.03 27.82
C ALA A 57 -14.62 -6.69 27.44
N SER A 58 -15.23 -5.92 26.51
CA SER A 58 -14.76 -4.57 26.17
C SER A 58 -14.89 -3.55 27.30
N LEU A 59 -15.65 -3.87 28.34
CA LEU A 59 -15.81 -3.04 29.55
C LEU A 59 -14.66 -3.22 30.54
N THR A 60 -13.79 -4.19 30.33
CA THR A 60 -12.64 -4.48 31.21
C THR A 60 -11.35 -3.97 30.55
N TYR A 61 -10.58 -3.18 31.32
CA TYR A 61 -9.27 -2.70 30.85
C TYR A 61 -8.21 -3.80 31.04
N VAL A 62 -7.60 -4.23 29.94
CA VAL A 62 -6.49 -5.19 29.91
C VAL A 62 -5.34 -4.55 29.17
N PRO A 63 -4.34 -4.00 29.88
CA PRO A 63 -3.21 -3.29 29.27
C PRO A 63 -2.15 -4.28 28.78
N ASP A 64 -2.34 -4.84 27.60
CA ASP A 64 -1.31 -5.65 26.92
C ASP A 64 -0.65 -4.79 25.84
N PRO A 65 0.64 -4.42 25.94
CA PRO A 65 1.33 -3.58 24.97
C PRO A 65 1.30 -4.11 23.54
N LYS A 66 1.35 -5.43 23.39
CA LYS A 66 1.27 -6.08 22.07
C LYS A 66 -0.17 -6.22 21.57
N GLY A 67 -1.17 -5.97 22.43
CA GLY A 67 -2.57 -6.28 22.20
C GLY A 67 -2.96 -7.67 22.68
N ILE A 68 -4.26 -7.86 22.96
CA ILE A 68 -4.77 -9.09 23.58
C ILE A 68 -4.44 -10.33 22.74
N VAL A 69 -4.08 -11.42 23.41
CA VAL A 69 -3.61 -12.67 22.77
C VAL A 69 -4.59 -13.19 21.73
N ARG A 70 -5.90 -13.17 22.00
CA ARG A 70 -6.94 -13.62 21.06
C ARG A 70 -6.92 -12.82 19.74
N ALA A 71 -6.67 -11.52 19.81
CA ALA A 71 -6.62 -10.69 18.62
C ALA A 71 -5.32 -10.92 17.85
N ARG A 72 -4.18 -11.09 18.53
CA ARG A 72 -2.91 -11.47 17.90
C ARG A 72 -3.01 -12.85 17.24
N GLN A 73 -3.72 -13.79 17.87
CA GLN A 73 -3.98 -15.11 17.30
C GLN A 73 -4.79 -15.04 16.00
N ALA A 74 -5.76 -14.13 15.89
CA ALA A 74 -6.49 -13.94 14.64
C ALA A 74 -5.59 -13.44 13.48
N VAL A 75 -4.55 -12.66 13.80
CA VAL A 75 -3.53 -12.28 12.82
C VAL A 75 -2.67 -13.49 12.43
N VAL A 76 -2.30 -14.34 13.38
CA VAL A 76 -1.60 -15.62 13.08
C VAL A 76 -2.44 -16.48 12.14
N GLU A 77 -3.73 -16.65 12.40
CA GLU A 77 -4.65 -17.41 11.57
C GLU A 77 -4.78 -16.81 10.16
N TYR A 78 -4.80 -15.47 10.04
CA TYR A 78 -4.77 -14.79 8.73
C TYR A 78 -3.52 -15.18 7.90
N TYR A 79 -2.34 -15.21 8.51
CA TYR A 79 -1.13 -15.63 7.81
C TYR A 79 -1.11 -17.14 7.55
N ALA A 80 -1.58 -17.97 8.49
CA ALA A 80 -1.68 -19.42 8.31
C ALA A 80 -2.59 -19.83 7.13
N ASP A 81 -3.69 -19.10 6.89
CA ASP A 81 -4.57 -19.29 5.72
C ASP A 81 -3.84 -19.01 4.38
N ARG A 82 -2.72 -18.34 4.42
CA ARG A 82 -1.86 -18.07 3.27
C ARG A 82 -0.72 -19.08 3.13
N GLY A 83 -0.48 -19.88 4.17
CA GLY A 83 0.63 -20.83 4.28
C GLY A 83 1.90 -20.23 4.91
N ASP A 84 1.77 -19.06 5.57
CA ASP A 84 2.84 -18.38 6.27
C ASP A 84 2.73 -18.64 7.79
N GLU A 85 3.82 -19.11 8.43
CA GLU A 85 3.85 -19.39 9.87
C GLU A 85 4.39 -18.20 10.66
N VAL A 86 3.57 -17.63 11.52
CA VAL A 86 3.90 -16.49 12.37
C VAL A 86 3.58 -16.84 13.82
N SER A 87 4.43 -16.44 14.77
CA SER A 87 4.14 -16.55 16.19
C SER A 87 3.31 -15.34 16.68
N SER A 88 2.34 -15.57 17.55
CA SER A 88 1.61 -14.48 18.20
C SER A 88 2.51 -13.55 19.04
N GLU A 89 3.67 -14.04 19.47
CA GLU A 89 4.65 -13.23 20.20
C GLU A 89 5.40 -12.24 19.31
N ASP A 90 5.40 -12.47 18.00
CA ASP A 90 6.01 -11.60 17.00
C ASP A 90 5.06 -10.52 16.46
N VAL A 91 3.77 -10.58 16.87
CA VAL A 91 2.70 -9.68 16.42
C VAL A 91 2.46 -8.58 17.45
N ILE A 92 2.43 -7.34 17.00
CA ILE A 92 2.02 -6.18 17.79
C ILE A 92 0.86 -5.50 17.06
N LEU A 93 -0.27 -5.31 17.76
CA LEU A 93 -1.44 -4.62 17.22
C LEU A 93 -1.28 -3.12 17.32
N THR A 94 -1.75 -2.41 16.29
CA THR A 94 -1.70 -0.96 16.18
C THR A 94 -3.02 -0.41 15.63
N ALA A 95 -3.31 0.86 15.89
CA ALA A 95 -4.51 1.51 15.37
C ALA A 95 -4.43 1.81 13.85
N SER A 96 -3.24 1.78 13.28
CA SER A 96 -3.00 1.97 11.84
C SER A 96 -1.60 1.51 11.46
N THR A 97 -1.37 1.25 10.17
CA THR A 97 0.00 1.04 9.68
C THR A 97 0.88 2.27 9.89
N SER A 98 0.31 3.49 9.88
CA SER A 98 1.05 4.72 10.22
C SER A 98 1.59 4.70 11.66
N GLU A 99 0.84 4.17 12.62
CA GLU A 99 1.32 3.97 13.98
C GLU A 99 2.41 2.89 14.03
N ALA A 100 2.24 1.79 13.30
CA ALA A 100 3.28 0.76 13.17
C ALA A 100 4.58 1.34 12.60
N TYR A 101 4.50 2.15 11.53
CA TYR A 101 5.66 2.89 11.00
C TYR A 101 6.30 3.79 12.05
N SER A 102 5.50 4.48 12.86
CA SER A 102 5.98 5.32 13.97
C SER A 102 6.82 4.52 14.96
N PHE A 103 6.37 3.31 15.32
CA PHE A 103 7.10 2.42 16.21
C PHE A 103 8.42 1.94 15.59
N ILE A 104 8.38 1.54 14.31
CA ILE A 104 9.56 1.09 13.57
C ILE A 104 10.60 2.21 13.45
N PHE A 105 10.19 3.42 13.06
CA PHE A 105 11.10 4.55 12.90
C PHE A 105 11.81 4.90 14.20
N ARG A 106 11.06 4.89 15.32
CA ARG A 106 11.65 5.11 16.66
C ARG A 106 12.57 4.00 17.13
N THR A 107 12.34 2.77 16.66
CA THR A 107 13.19 1.63 16.98
C THR A 107 14.52 1.68 16.22
N LEU A 108 14.48 2.11 14.96
CA LEU A 108 15.63 2.05 14.06
C LEU A 108 16.41 3.37 13.96
N CYS A 109 15.74 4.53 14.06
CA CYS A 109 16.30 5.80 13.65
C CYS A 109 16.50 6.77 14.83
N ASN A 110 17.62 7.48 14.81
CA ASN A 110 17.80 8.71 15.56
C ASN A 110 17.41 9.92 14.67
N PRO A 111 17.19 11.11 15.25
CA PRO A 111 16.98 12.33 14.47
C PRO A 111 18.07 12.55 13.42
N GLY A 112 17.68 12.73 12.17
CA GLY A 112 18.56 12.93 11.02
C GLY A 112 19.13 11.65 10.40
N ASP A 113 18.77 10.46 10.90
CA ASP A 113 19.02 9.20 10.20
C ASP A 113 18.11 9.08 8.95
N GLU A 114 18.41 8.10 8.10
CA GLU A 114 17.82 7.97 6.77
C GLU A 114 17.14 6.62 6.57
N LEU A 115 16.04 6.63 5.83
CA LEU A 115 15.39 5.43 5.30
C LEU A 115 15.31 5.51 3.78
N LEU A 116 15.59 4.41 3.10
CA LEU A 116 15.38 4.30 1.66
C LEU A 116 13.93 3.92 1.38
N VAL A 117 13.31 4.61 0.40
CA VAL A 117 11.92 4.37 -0.04
C VAL A 117 11.86 4.20 -1.55
N PRO A 118 10.97 3.34 -2.09
CA PRO A 118 10.84 3.19 -3.52
C PRO A 118 10.22 4.43 -4.17
N ALA A 119 10.60 4.73 -5.41
CA ALA A 119 9.97 5.72 -6.27
C ALA A 119 9.76 5.12 -7.67
N PRO A 120 8.52 5.11 -8.21
CA PRO A 120 7.31 5.68 -7.63
C PRO A 120 6.73 4.84 -6.47
N SER A 121 6.08 5.50 -5.51
CA SER A 121 5.45 4.85 -4.37
C SER A 121 4.40 5.71 -3.68
N TYR A 122 3.90 5.24 -2.55
CA TYR A 122 2.84 5.86 -1.76
C TYR A 122 3.31 7.15 -1.07
N PRO A 123 2.60 8.28 -1.23
CA PRO A 123 3.11 9.61 -0.84
C PRO A 123 3.12 9.89 0.68
N LEU A 124 2.54 9.03 1.53
CA LEU A 124 2.42 9.30 2.97
C LEU A 124 3.75 9.21 3.73
N PHE A 125 4.76 8.56 3.18
CA PHE A 125 6.03 8.34 3.87
C PHE A 125 6.72 9.65 4.28
N GLY A 126 6.63 10.70 3.47
CA GLY A 126 7.23 12.01 3.76
C GLY A 126 6.74 12.58 5.10
N PHE A 127 5.43 12.67 5.30
CA PHE A 127 4.85 13.19 6.55
C PHE A 127 5.21 12.33 7.77
N LEU A 128 5.23 11.01 7.61
CA LEU A 128 5.62 10.10 8.69
C LEU A 128 7.09 10.30 9.08
N ALA A 129 7.97 10.46 8.09
CA ALA A 129 9.38 10.69 8.32
C ALA A 129 9.65 12.04 9.01
N ASP A 130 9.01 13.11 8.52
CA ASP A 130 9.10 14.45 9.14
C ASP A 130 8.73 14.41 10.61
N LEU A 131 7.62 13.76 10.99
CA LEU A 131 7.16 13.62 12.37
C LEU A 131 8.18 12.93 13.29
N HIS A 132 9.11 12.17 12.72
CA HIS A 132 10.14 11.43 13.45
C HIS A 132 11.56 11.98 13.24
N ASP A 133 11.71 13.13 12.59
CA ASP A 133 13.00 13.72 12.23
C ASP A 133 13.88 12.76 11.41
N VAL A 134 13.26 11.88 10.59
CA VAL A 134 13.91 10.93 9.70
C VAL A 134 13.93 11.49 8.28
N ARG A 135 15.01 11.27 7.56
CA ARG A 135 15.11 11.65 6.15
C ARG A 135 14.72 10.47 5.25
N LEU A 136 14.04 10.77 4.15
CA LEU A 136 13.77 9.80 3.11
C LEU A 136 14.71 10.02 1.92
N THR A 137 15.33 8.94 1.46
CA THR A 137 16.09 8.91 0.21
C THR A 137 15.44 7.92 -0.73
N HIS A 138 15.10 8.35 -1.94
CA HIS A 138 14.39 7.53 -2.91
C HIS A 138 15.35 6.62 -3.67
N TYR A 139 14.95 5.35 -3.86
CA TYR A 139 15.54 4.46 -4.84
C TYR A 139 14.54 4.14 -5.96
N PRO A 140 14.97 4.09 -7.24
CA PRO A 140 14.04 3.93 -8.33
C PRO A 140 13.53 2.49 -8.48
N LEU A 141 12.24 2.39 -8.80
CA LEU A 141 11.69 1.22 -9.48
C LEU A 141 11.76 1.50 -10.99
N ILE A 142 12.38 0.61 -11.74
CA ILE A 142 12.48 0.71 -13.19
C ILE A 142 11.43 -0.17 -13.86
N TYR A 143 10.93 0.30 -15.00
CA TYR A 143 9.94 -0.42 -15.79
C TYR A 143 10.54 -0.90 -17.12
N ASP A 144 10.68 -2.21 -17.23
CA ASP A 144 11.01 -2.90 -18.48
C ASP A 144 10.11 -4.14 -18.65
N HIS A 145 8.92 -3.96 -19.24
CA HIS A 145 7.89 -5.01 -19.37
C HIS A 145 7.56 -5.69 -18.02
N GLY A 146 7.50 -4.92 -16.98
CA GLY A 146 7.33 -5.24 -15.58
C GLY A 146 8.21 -4.35 -14.72
N TRP A 147 7.83 -4.20 -13.47
CA TRP A 147 8.57 -3.37 -12.53
C TRP A 147 9.66 -4.17 -11.83
N GLN A 148 10.77 -3.52 -11.51
CA GLN A 148 11.93 -4.10 -10.84
C GLN A 148 12.59 -3.04 -9.95
N ILE A 149 13.26 -3.48 -8.88
CA ILE A 149 14.11 -2.61 -8.06
C ILE A 149 15.42 -2.35 -8.81
N ASP A 150 15.81 -1.08 -8.94
CA ASP A 150 17.16 -0.72 -9.39
C ASP A 150 18.15 -0.85 -8.23
N PHE A 151 18.74 -2.02 -8.08
CA PHE A 151 19.69 -2.29 -7.00
C PHE A 151 20.97 -1.48 -7.11
N HIS A 152 21.40 -1.12 -8.33
CA HIS A 152 22.58 -0.27 -8.49
C HIS A 152 22.34 1.13 -7.92
N ALA A 153 21.18 1.72 -8.25
CA ALA A 153 20.79 3.02 -7.70
C ALA A 153 20.50 2.92 -6.18
N LEU A 154 19.86 1.83 -5.72
CA LEU A 154 19.59 1.60 -4.30
C LEU A 154 20.91 1.56 -3.50
N GLU A 155 21.89 0.77 -3.94
CA GLU A 155 23.19 0.70 -3.25
C GLU A 155 23.94 2.03 -3.29
N GLY A 156 23.84 2.78 -4.41
CA GLY A 156 24.41 4.11 -4.56
C GLY A 156 23.77 5.17 -3.64
N ALA A 157 22.55 4.93 -3.19
CA ALA A 157 21.82 5.81 -2.27
C ALA A 157 22.12 5.54 -0.78
N LEU A 158 22.81 4.45 -0.47
CA LEU A 158 23.17 4.10 0.91
C LEU A 158 24.21 5.08 1.48
N THR A 159 23.97 5.54 2.68
CA THR A 159 24.90 6.39 3.45
C THR A 159 25.20 5.77 4.82
N PRO A 160 26.19 6.28 5.57
CA PRO A 160 26.42 5.85 6.95
C PRO A 160 25.26 6.15 7.92
N ARG A 161 24.27 6.99 7.48
CA ARG A 161 23.06 7.32 8.23
C ARG A 161 21.88 6.46 7.87
N THR A 162 21.95 5.65 6.82
CA THR A 162 20.86 4.75 6.43
C THR A 162 20.63 3.72 7.53
N ARG A 163 19.37 3.51 7.93
CA ARG A 163 18.94 2.56 8.97
C ARG A 163 17.99 1.50 8.47
N GLY A 164 17.39 1.68 7.32
CA GLY A 164 16.48 0.69 6.78
C GLY A 164 16.06 0.97 5.35
N ILE A 165 15.46 -0.05 4.74
CA ILE A 165 14.90 -0.02 3.40
C ILE A 165 13.42 -0.32 3.51
N ILE A 166 12.57 0.54 2.95
CA ILE A 166 11.13 0.31 2.84
C ILE A 166 10.84 -0.32 1.48
N VAL A 167 10.05 -1.37 1.48
CA VAL A 167 9.42 -1.95 0.29
C VAL A 167 7.90 -2.01 0.50
N VAL A 168 7.15 -1.82 -0.56
CA VAL A 168 5.68 -1.95 -0.55
C VAL A 168 5.32 -3.16 -1.42
N ASN A 169 4.63 -4.14 -0.87
CA ASN A 169 4.44 -5.47 -1.45
C ASN A 169 2.96 -5.92 -1.48
N PRO A 170 2.22 -5.70 -2.60
CA PRO A 170 2.67 -5.05 -3.83
C PRO A 170 2.77 -3.53 -3.70
N ASN A 171 3.66 -2.93 -4.48
CA ASN A 171 3.89 -1.50 -4.46
C ASN A 171 2.66 -0.71 -4.99
N ASN A 172 2.35 0.39 -4.35
CA ASN A 172 1.33 1.34 -4.76
C ASN A 172 2.00 2.59 -5.37
N PRO A 173 1.78 2.92 -6.66
CA PRO A 173 0.68 2.44 -7.53
C PRO A 173 1.10 1.39 -8.56
N THR A 174 2.35 0.92 -8.56
CA THR A 174 2.92 0.10 -9.65
C THR A 174 2.39 -1.33 -9.69
N GLY A 175 1.88 -1.83 -8.56
CA GLY A 175 1.42 -3.21 -8.41
C GLY A 175 2.53 -4.26 -8.38
N HIS A 176 3.79 -3.83 -8.26
CA HIS A 176 4.96 -4.71 -8.21
C HIS A 176 5.02 -5.52 -6.91
N TYR A 177 5.14 -6.84 -7.02
CA TYR A 177 5.52 -7.72 -5.92
C TYR A 177 7.03 -7.91 -5.91
N VAL A 178 7.63 -7.88 -4.73
CA VAL A 178 9.05 -8.23 -4.53
C VAL A 178 9.28 -9.68 -4.95
N LYS A 179 10.22 -9.89 -5.86
CA LYS A 179 10.57 -11.22 -6.38
C LYS A 179 11.54 -11.93 -5.43
N ALA A 180 11.62 -13.25 -5.53
CA ALA A 180 12.52 -14.05 -4.69
C ALA A 180 13.99 -13.60 -4.81
N GLU A 181 14.43 -13.29 -6.03
CA GLU A 181 15.81 -12.80 -6.26
C GLU A 181 16.01 -11.39 -5.71
N GLU A 182 14.99 -10.51 -5.80
CA GLU A 182 15.03 -9.17 -5.21
C GLU A 182 15.10 -9.27 -3.68
N LEU A 183 14.28 -10.15 -3.06
CA LEU A 183 14.33 -10.38 -1.62
C LEU A 183 15.70 -10.89 -1.16
N LYS A 184 16.30 -11.80 -1.93
CA LYS A 184 17.66 -12.29 -1.65
C LYS A 184 18.67 -11.15 -1.62
N THR A 185 18.66 -10.28 -2.63
CA THR A 185 19.55 -9.11 -2.70
C THR A 185 19.28 -8.11 -1.58
N LEU A 186 17.99 -7.84 -1.27
CA LEU A 186 17.63 -7.00 -0.13
C LEU A 186 18.17 -7.57 1.19
N ASN A 187 18.05 -8.87 1.40
CA ASN A 187 18.59 -9.53 2.60
C ASN A 187 20.12 -9.41 2.68
N GLU A 188 20.83 -9.61 1.57
CA GLU A 188 22.28 -9.45 1.50
C GLU A 188 22.72 -8.02 1.85
N ILE A 189 22.04 -7.01 1.29
CA ILE A 189 22.30 -5.59 1.61
C ILE A 189 21.99 -5.31 3.08
N CYS A 190 20.79 -5.68 3.55
CA CYS A 190 20.36 -5.38 4.91
C CYS A 190 21.25 -6.07 5.96
N SER A 191 21.59 -7.33 5.76
CA SER A 191 22.47 -8.06 6.70
C SER A 191 23.91 -7.52 6.72
N THR A 192 24.47 -7.17 5.55
CA THR A 192 25.82 -6.65 5.45
C THR A 192 25.97 -5.23 6.01
N ARG A 193 24.93 -4.42 5.88
CA ARG A 193 24.91 -3.00 6.29
C ARG A 193 24.20 -2.77 7.63
N GLU A 194 23.74 -3.83 8.30
CA GLU A 194 22.97 -3.76 9.56
C GLU A 194 21.72 -2.88 9.47
N LEU A 195 20.94 -3.05 8.37
CA LEU A 195 19.72 -2.30 8.10
C LEU A 195 18.47 -3.12 8.43
N GLY A 196 17.39 -2.43 8.84
CA GLY A 196 16.06 -3.03 8.92
C GLY A 196 15.39 -3.06 7.53
N LEU A 197 14.69 -4.16 7.22
CA LEU A 197 13.79 -4.25 6.07
C LEU A 197 12.36 -3.99 6.54
N ILE A 198 11.71 -2.95 6.00
CA ILE A 198 10.34 -2.56 6.35
C ILE A 198 9.45 -2.90 5.17
N VAL A 199 8.41 -3.71 5.40
CA VAL A 199 7.56 -4.26 4.34
C VAL A 199 6.11 -3.83 4.56
N ASP A 200 5.54 -3.08 3.64
CA ASP A 200 4.11 -2.74 3.66
C ASP A 200 3.32 -3.74 2.81
N GLU A 201 2.47 -4.51 3.46
CA GLU A 201 1.67 -5.55 2.81
C GLU A 201 0.15 -5.28 2.85
N VAL A 202 -0.28 -4.03 2.95
CA VAL A 202 -1.71 -3.71 2.99
C VAL A 202 -2.49 -4.17 1.75
N PHE A 203 -1.81 -4.35 0.61
CA PHE A 203 -2.40 -4.82 -0.64
C PHE A 203 -2.07 -6.28 -1.00
N LEU A 204 -1.42 -7.03 -0.11
CA LEU A 204 -0.90 -8.37 -0.38
C LEU A 204 -1.94 -9.35 -0.98
N ASP A 205 -3.20 -9.24 -0.54
CA ASP A 205 -4.28 -10.14 -0.96
C ASP A 205 -4.87 -9.83 -2.35
N PHE A 206 -4.46 -8.74 -2.98
CA PHE A 206 -5.03 -8.27 -4.24
C PHE A 206 -4.13 -8.57 -5.44
N ALA A 207 -3.62 -9.81 -5.50
CA ALA A 207 -2.89 -10.29 -6.67
C ALA A 207 -3.82 -10.48 -7.86
N HIS A 208 -3.37 -10.06 -9.02
CA HIS A 208 -4.10 -10.24 -10.27
C HIS A 208 -3.79 -11.62 -10.86
N GLU A 209 -4.81 -12.30 -11.40
CA GLU A 209 -4.60 -13.55 -12.11
C GLU A 209 -3.75 -13.33 -13.37
N ALA A 210 -2.79 -14.22 -13.62
CA ALA A 210 -1.85 -14.15 -14.75
C ALA A 210 -2.52 -14.06 -16.15
N ASN A 211 -3.81 -14.35 -16.26
CA ASN A 211 -4.57 -14.32 -17.52
C ASN A 211 -5.06 -12.91 -17.93
N GLY A 212 -4.82 -11.86 -17.14
CA GLY A 212 -5.20 -10.48 -17.45
C GLY A 212 -4.16 -9.70 -18.27
N PHE A 213 -2.98 -10.26 -18.48
CA PHE A 213 -1.93 -9.58 -19.21
C PHE A 213 -2.09 -9.75 -20.73
N ARG A 214 -2.20 -8.66 -21.47
CA ARG A 214 -2.05 -8.69 -22.92
C ARG A 214 -0.68 -9.26 -23.25
N ARG A 215 -0.67 -10.48 -23.77
CA ARG A 215 0.53 -11.02 -24.41
C ARG A 215 0.85 -10.14 -25.60
N ASP A 216 2.06 -9.61 -25.65
CA ASP A 216 2.62 -9.08 -26.88
C ASP A 216 2.58 -10.23 -27.91
N PRO A 217 1.82 -10.10 -29.02
CA PRO A 217 1.71 -11.17 -30.02
C PRO A 217 3.05 -11.55 -30.66
N LEU A 218 4.08 -10.72 -30.49
CA LEU A 218 5.41 -10.86 -31.09
C LEU A 218 6.42 -11.56 -30.15
N LYS A 219 6.06 -11.86 -28.90
CA LYS A 219 6.97 -12.54 -27.96
C LYS A 219 6.57 -14.00 -27.75
N ALA A 220 7.57 -14.88 -27.80
CA ALA A 220 7.42 -16.28 -27.44
C ALA A 220 6.85 -16.41 -26.01
N PRO A 221 5.95 -17.38 -25.74
CA PRO A 221 5.41 -17.61 -24.41
C PRO A 221 6.57 -17.90 -23.44
N ARG A 222 6.64 -17.17 -22.32
CA ARG A 222 7.54 -17.56 -21.23
C ARG A 222 7.18 -18.98 -20.80
N PRO A 223 8.15 -19.87 -20.55
CA PRO A 223 7.85 -21.20 -20.06
C PRO A 223 7.01 -21.07 -18.77
N ARG A 224 5.88 -21.76 -18.72
CA ARG A 224 5.05 -21.84 -17.52
C ARG A 224 5.82 -22.66 -16.49
N ASN A 225 6.43 -22.01 -15.52
CA ASN A 225 6.87 -22.69 -14.32
C ASN A 225 5.61 -23.10 -13.56
N GLY A 226 5.44 -24.40 -13.27
CA GLY A 226 4.23 -25.08 -12.83
C GLY A 226 3.60 -24.66 -11.48
N ASN A 227 3.66 -23.34 -11.11
CA ASN A 227 3.17 -22.79 -9.86
C ASN A 227 2.23 -21.58 -10.07
N GLU A 228 1.55 -21.48 -11.21
CA GLU A 228 0.71 -20.33 -11.60
C GLU A 228 -0.51 -20.05 -10.69
N ASN A 229 -0.80 -20.90 -9.70
CA ASN A 229 -1.90 -20.75 -8.74
C ASN A 229 -1.45 -20.42 -7.31
N LYS A 230 -0.17 -20.21 -7.05
CA LYS A 230 0.27 -19.80 -5.71
C LYS A 230 0.02 -18.31 -5.51
N LYS A 231 -0.67 -17.97 -4.40
CA LYS A 231 -0.74 -16.60 -3.90
C LYS A 231 0.68 -16.04 -3.75
N PRO A 232 0.92 -14.75 -3.99
CA PRO A 232 2.23 -14.14 -3.69
C PRO A 232 2.59 -14.40 -2.23
N ALA A 233 3.84 -14.75 -1.98
CA ALA A 233 4.32 -15.00 -0.63
C ALA A 233 4.35 -13.69 0.17
N SER A 234 3.97 -13.76 1.44
CA SER A 234 4.26 -12.70 2.40
C SER A 234 5.74 -12.69 2.75
N LEU A 235 6.28 -11.53 3.05
CA LEU A 235 7.64 -11.39 3.58
C LEU A 235 7.67 -11.41 5.12
N CYS A 236 6.53 -11.66 5.78
CA CYS A 236 6.44 -11.70 7.24
C CYS A 236 7.26 -12.84 7.88
N THR A 237 7.60 -13.88 7.11
CA THR A 237 8.45 -15.00 7.56
C THR A 237 9.92 -14.84 7.16
N ASN A 238 10.30 -13.68 6.57
CA ASN A 238 11.68 -13.44 6.17
C ASN A 238 12.62 -13.42 7.37
N ASN A 239 13.63 -14.31 7.35
CA ASN A 239 14.65 -14.42 8.37
C ASN A 239 16.07 -14.04 7.89
N GLY A 240 16.21 -13.64 6.63
CA GLY A 240 17.50 -13.23 6.05
C GLY A 240 17.99 -11.86 6.52
N ALA A 241 17.09 -11.02 7.04
CA ALA A 241 17.38 -9.73 7.64
C ALA A 241 16.34 -9.40 8.72
N LEU A 242 16.64 -8.44 9.63
CA LEU A 242 15.64 -7.92 10.56
C LEU A 242 14.51 -7.27 9.76
N THR A 243 13.32 -7.87 9.79
CA THR A 243 12.18 -7.52 8.93
C THR A 243 10.98 -7.12 9.76
N PHE A 244 10.36 -6.01 9.38
CA PHE A 244 9.14 -5.46 9.97
C PHE A 244 8.05 -5.44 8.92
N THR A 245 7.08 -6.34 9.02
CA THR A 245 5.97 -6.41 8.06
C THR A 245 4.73 -5.76 8.66
N VAL A 246 4.18 -4.76 7.97
CA VAL A 246 2.98 -4.05 8.39
C VAL A 246 1.80 -4.38 7.50
N SER A 247 0.62 -4.54 8.09
CA SER A 247 -0.64 -4.75 7.38
C SER A 247 -1.83 -4.34 8.25
N GLY A 248 -3.07 -4.41 7.73
CA GLY A 248 -4.24 -4.01 8.49
C GLY A 248 -5.57 -4.12 7.76
N LEU A 249 -6.66 -3.95 8.51
CA LEU A 249 -8.03 -4.12 8.04
C LEU A 249 -8.46 -3.16 6.93
N SER A 250 -7.82 -1.99 6.82
CA SER A 250 -8.24 -0.92 5.92
C SER A 250 -8.39 -1.38 4.47
N LYS A 251 -7.49 -2.26 4.02
CA LYS A 251 -7.50 -2.81 2.67
C LYS A 251 -7.94 -4.26 2.67
N ILE A 252 -7.42 -5.10 3.55
CA ILE A 252 -7.68 -6.53 3.60
C ILE A 252 -9.17 -6.85 3.75
N SER A 253 -9.86 -6.13 4.65
CA SER A 253 -11.29 -6.34 4.95
C SER A 253 -12.19 -5.17 4.51
N GLY A 254 -11.61 -4.10 3.93
CA GLY A 254 -12.36 -2.91 3.55
C GLY A 254 -12.93 -2.12 4.74
N LEU A 255 -12.27 -2.17 5.89
CA LEU A 255 -12.72 -1.60 7.15
C LEU A 255 -11.76 -0.51 7.69
N PRO A 256 -11.45 0.56 6.94
CA PRO A 256 -10.53 1.61 7.39
C PRO A 256 -11.01 2.34 8.63
N GLN A 257 -12.33 2.43 8.84
CA GLN A 257 -12.98 3.07 9.97
C GLN A 257 -12.77 2.31 11.30
N MET A 258 -12.45 1.02 11.26
CA MET A 258 -12.24 0.21 12.46
C MET A 258 -10.87 0.43 13.10
N LYS A 259 -9.96 1.08 12.40
CA LYS A 259 -8.65 1.49 12.94
C LYS A 259 -7.91 0.33 13.59
N ALA A 260 -7.69 -0.76 12.85
CA ALA A 260 -6.89 -1.90 13.27
C ALA A 260 -5.86 -2.29 12.21
N ALA A 261 -4.64 -2.41 12.66
CA ALA A 261 -3.49 -2.84 11.89
C ALA A 261 -2.55 -3.66 12.79
N TRP A 262 -1.49 -4.16 12.24
CA TRP A 262 -0.49 -4.91 12.98
C TRP A 262 0.89 -4.79 12.36
N LEU A 263 1.88 -5.08 13.19
CA LEU A 263 3.28 -5.23 12.87
C LEU A 263 3.69 -6.66 13.19
N VAL A 264 4.32 -7.35 12.25
CA VAL A 264 5.02 -8.63 12.49
C VAL A 264 6.51 -8.40 12.41
N THR A 265 7.25 -8.81 13.42
CA THR A 265 8.72 -8.69 13.45
C THR A 265 9.35 -10.05 13.27
N ASN A 266 10.24 -10.20 12.29
CA ASN A 266 10.99 -11.43 12.05
C ASN A 266 12.47 -11.12 11.71
N GLY A 267 13.30 -12.16 11.62
CA GLY A 267 14.72 -12.03 11.30
C GLY A 267 15.61 -12.90 12.19
N PRO A 268 16.92 -12.70 12.16
CA PRO A 268 17.87 -13.41 13.02
C PRO A 268 17.54 -13.23 14.50
N ASP A 269 17.47 -14.33 15.25
CA ASP A 269 16.96 -14.37 16.63
C ASP A 269 17.48 -13.27 17.58
N PRO A 270 18.78 -12.98 17.68
CA PRO A 270 19.24 -11.93 18.59
C PRO A 270 18.68 -10.55 18.24
N LEU A 271 18.62 -10.20 16.95
CA LEU A 271 18.12 -8.91 16.48
C LEU A 271 16.60 -8.82 16.62
N LYS A 272 15.88 -9.89 16.23
CA LYS A 272 14.42 -9.98 16.38
C LYS A 272 13.99 -9.76 17.82
N LYS A 273 14.60 -10.48 18.78
CA LYS A 273 14.29 -10.34 20.20
C LYS A 273 14.52 -8.92 20.70
N GLN A 274 15.68 -8.34 20.39
CA GLN A 274 16.01 -6.97 20.77
C GLN A 274 15.03 -5.94 20.17
N ALA A 275 14.60 -6.14 18.91
CA ALA A 275 13.62 -5.25 18.26
C ALA A 275 12.26 -5.34 18.96
N LEU A 276 11.76 -6.55 19.22
CA LEU A 276 10.50 -6.78 19.90
C LEU A 276 10.48 -6.14 21.30
N GLU A 277 11.53 -6.32 22.11
CA GLU A 277 11.65 -5.73 23.43
C GLU A 277 11.56 -4.19 23.38
N ARG A 278 12.19 -3.55 22.38
CA ARG A 278 12.14 -2.09 22.19
C ARG A 278 10.77 -1.62 21.75
N ILE A 279 10.17 -2.32 20.76
CA ILE A 279 8.85 -1.95 20.25
C ILE A 279 7.79 -2.14 21.32
N GLU A 280 7.90 -3.16 22.16
CA GLU A 280 6.97 -3.38 23.27
C GLU A 280 6.96 -2.18 24.25
N VAL A 281 8.13 -1.65 24.61
CA VAL A 281 8.23 -0.44 25.45
C VAL A 281 7.60 0.78 24.74
N ILE A 282 7.83 0.94 23.44
CA ILE A 282 7.23 2.03 22.67
C ILE A 282 5.71 1.87 22.64
N ALA A 283 5.20 0.67 22.34
CA ALA A 283 3.78 0.38 22.31
C ALA A 283 3.10 0.60 23.66
N ASP A 284 3.74 0.17 24.76
CA ASP A 284 3.28 0.40 26.13
C ASP A 284 3.18 1.90 26.45
N THR A 285 4.13 2.69 25.98
CA THR A 285 4.14 4.15 26.17
C THR A 285 2.96 4.84 25.45
N TYR A 286 2.52 4.32 24.31
CA TYR A 286 1.37 4.82 23.54
C TYR A 286 0.04 4.24 24.01
N LEU A 287 0.07 3.25 24.88
CA LEU A 287 -1.03 2.40 25.34
C LEU A 287 -1.55 1.48 24.22
N SER A 288 -2.16 0.40 24.62
CA SER A 288 -2.66 -0.60 23.70
C SER A 288 -3.88 -0.11 22.91
N MET A 289 -4.08 -0.69 21.74
CA MET A 289 -5.27 -0.46 20.89
C MET A 289 -6.56 -0.73 21.69
N ASN A 290 -7.65 -0.05 21.37
CA ASN A 290 -8.92 -0.16 22.08
C ASN A 290 -9.48 -1.59 22.12
N ALA A 291 -10.03 -2.01 23.26
CA ALA A 291 -10.50 -3.37 23.49
C ALA A 291 -11.66 -3.82 22.57
N PRO A 292 -12.71 -3.01 22.27
CA PRO A 292 -13.80 -3.43 21.38
C PRO A 292 -13.31 -3.91 20.03
N ILE A 293 -12.37 -3.18 19.42
CA ILE A 293 -11.83 -3.53 18.10
C ILE A 293 -10.94 -4.77 18.18
N GLN A 294 -10.11 -4.90 19.21
CA GLN A 294 -9.30 -6.10 19.40
C GLN A 294 -10.17 -7.35 19.57
N LEU A 295 -11.24 -7.27 20.35
CA LEU A 295 -12.17 -8.38 20.57
C LEU A 295 -12.96 -8.75 19.32
N ALA A 296 -13.23 -7.78 18.43
CA ALA A 296 -13.92 -7.98 17.17
C ALA A 296 -12.99 -8.42 16.03
N LEU A 297 -11.66 -8.30 16.19
CA LEU A 297 -10.68 -8.54 15.12
C LEU A 297 -10.81 -9.93 14.46
N PRO A 298 -11.04 -11.03 15.18
CA PRO A 298 -11.26 -12.34 14.56
C PRO A 298 -12.42 -12.31 13.55
N THR A 299 -13.57 -11.74 13.92
CA THR A 299 -14.72 -11.59 13.02
C THR A 299 -14.41 -10.69 11.84
N PHE A 300 -13.71 -9.57 12.04
CA PHE A 300 -13.35 -8.63 10.96
C PHE A 300 -12.41 -9.27 9.94
N LEU A 301 -11.48 -10.11 10.39
CA LEU A 301 -10.60 -10.87 9.52
C LEU A 301 -11.33 -12.00 8.78
N ASP A 302 -12.25 -12.71 9.43
CA ASP A 302 -13.05 -13.75 8.80
C ASP A 302 -13.90 -13.20 7.64
N GLN A 303 -14.49 -12.01 7.80
CA GLN A 303 -15.31 -11.36 6.76
C GLN A 303 -14.51 -10.89 5.52
N ARG A 304 -13.18 -10.90 5.54
CA ARG A 304 -12.33 -10.45 4.43
C ARG A 304 -12.58 -11.15 3.11
N HIS A 305 -12.88 -12.45 3.16
CA HIS A 305 -13.02 -13.27 1.95
C HIS A 305 -14.13 -12.78 1.00
N SER A 306 -15.27 -12.38 1.57
CA SER A 306 -16.39 -11.83 0.79
C SER A 306 -16.00 -10.49 0.16
N PHE A 307 -15.36 -9.62 0.93
CA PHE A 307 -14.90 -8.31 0.46
C PHE A 307 -13.83 -8.45 -0.64
N GLN A 308 -12.79 -9.25 -0.41
CA GLN A 308 -11.70 -9.48 -1.37
C GLN A 308 -12.22 -10.03 -2.70
N LYS A 309 -13.19 -10.97 -2.67
CA LYS A 309 -13.84 -11.50 -3.88
C LYS A 309 -14.54 -10.40 -4.69
N GLN A 310 -15.24 -9.48 -4.02
CA GLN A 310 -15.90 -8.35 -4.67
C GLN A 310 -14.87 -7.42 -5.32
N VAL A 311 -13.80 -7.06 -4.57
CA VAL A 311 -12.73 -6.18 -5.06
C VAL A 311 -12.02 -6.80 -6.26
N LEU A 312 -11.55 -8.04 -6.16
CA LEU A 312 -10.85 -8.72 -7.26
C LEU A 312 -11.72 -8.85 -8.51
N THR A 313 -13.02 -9.11 -8.34
CA THR A 313 -13.98 -9.15 -9.45
C THR A 313 -14.09 -7.78 -10.12
N ARG A 314 -14.23 -6.71 -9.33
CA ARG A 314 -14.33 -5.32 -9.81
C ARG A 314 -13.05 -4.88 -10.50
N VAL A 315 -11.89 -5.11 -9.88
CA VAL A 315 -10.57 -4.79 -10.43
C VAL A 315 -10.36 -5.48 -11.77
N LYS A 316 -10.66 -6.78 -11.87
CA LYS A 316 -10.54 -7.55 -13.11
C LYS A 316 -11.41 -6.97 -14.24
N ARG A 317 -12.66 -6.59 -13.93
CA ARG A 317 -13.58 -5.99 -14.92
C ARG A 317 -13.13 -4.59 -15.36
N ASN A 318 -12.77 -3.74 -14.41
CA ASN A 318 -12.32 -2.38 -14.71
C ASN A 318 -11.00 -2.38 -15.47
N LEU A 319 -10.06 -3.28 -15.11
CA LEU A 319 -8.82 -3.44 -15.83
C LEU A 319 -9.05 -3.91 -17.28
N GLY A 320 -9.94 -4.89 -17.47
CA GLY A 320 -10.33 -5.36 -18.81
C GLY A 320 -11.01 -4.27 -19.64
N GLU A 321 -11.84 -3.43 -19.03
CA GLU A 321 -12.46 -2.29 -19.71
C GLU A 321 -11.44 -1.22 -20.08
N LEU A 322 -10.48 -0.91 -19.18
CA LEU A 322 -9.37 0.00 -19.50
C LEU A 322 -8.56 -0.51 -20.68
N ASP A 323 -8.19 -1.78 -20.70
CA ASP A 323 -7.44 -2.41 -21.81
C ASP A 323 -8.22 -2.36 -23.12
N ARG A 324 -9.52 -2.61 -23.09
CA ARG A 324 -10.39 -2.50 -24.26
C ARG A 324 -10.39 -1.08 -24.82
N GLN A 325 -10.49 -0.07 -23.98
CA GLN A 325 -10.49 1.33 -24.40
C GLN A 325 -9.14 1.78 -24.94
N LEU A 326 -8.05 1.38 -24.29
CA LEU A 326 -6.67 1.66 -24.76
C LEU A 326 -6.38 1.04 -26.13
N THR A 327 -7.03 -0.09 -26.47
CA THR A 327 -6.91 -0.67 -27.84
C THR A 327 -7.40 0.27 -28.92
N LEU A 328 -8.41 1.08 -28.59
CA LEU A 328 -9.00 2.04 -29.52
C LEU A 328 -8.20 3.35 -29.61
N ARG A 329 -7.22 3.55 -28.72
CA ARG A 329 -6.43 4.79 -28.57
C ARG A 329 -4.94 4.46 -28.55
N LYS A 330 -4.30 4.57 -29.71
CA LYS A 330 -2.86 4.21 -29.89
C LYS A 330 -1.89 5.16 -29.17
N THR A 331 -2.36 6.32 -28.72
CA THR A 331 -1.56 7.35 -28.04
C THR A 331 -1.31 7.08 -26.56
N CYS A 332 -2.14 6.23 -25.94
CA CYS A 332 -2.05 5.90 -24.52
C CYS A 332 -1.82 4.40 -24.34
N THR A 333 -1.09 4.05 -23.28
CA THR A 333 -0.85 2.66 -22.87
C THR A 333 -0.98 2.58 -21.35
N ARG A 334 -1.12 1.40 -20.79
CA ARG A 334 -0.89 1.23 -19.36
C ARG A 334 0.38 0.43 -19.09
N LEU A 335 0.97 0.66 -17.93
CA LEU A 335 2.07 -0.17 -17.44
C LEU A 335 1.51 -1.48 -16.87
N GLU A 336 2.33 -2.53 -16.89
CA GLU A 336 1.96 -3.83 -16.32
C GLU A 336 1.83 -3.71 -14.81
N ILE A 337 0.82 -4.40 -14.25
CA ILE A 337 0.54 -4.48 -12.83
C ILE A 337 0.32 -5.94 -12.43
N GLU A 338 0.82 -6.33 -11.27
CA GLU A 338 0.70 -7.70 -10.74
C GLU A 338 -0.32 -7.80 -9.61
N GLY A 339 -0.62 -6.66 -8.97
CA GLY A 339 -1.59 -6.60 -7.89
C GLY A 339 -1.98 -5.19 -7.47
N GLY A 340 -2.78 -5.10 -6.41
CA GLY A 340 -3.30 -3.83 -5.90
C GLY A 340 -4.57 -3.36 -6.62
N TRP A 341 -4.92 -2.08 -6.42
CA TRP A 341 -6.18 -1.48 -6.89
C TRP A 341 -5.99 -0.37 -7.92
N TYR A 342 -4.76 -0.12 -8.33
CA TYR A 342 -4.42 1.01 -9.19
C TYR A 342 -3.84 0.53 -10.51
N ALA A 343 -3.99 1.35 -11.53
CA ALA A 343 -3.29 1.18 -12.79
C ALA A 343 -2.60 2.49 -13.17
N VAL A 344 -1.39 2.37 -13.69
CA VAL A 344 -0.63 3.50 -14.22
C VAL A 344 -0.88 3.60 -15.72
N VAL A 345 -1.53 4.66 -16.14
CA VAL A 345 -1.78 4.97 -17.56
C VAL A 345 -0.70 5.90 -18.04
N ARG A 346 0.04 5.46 -19.08
CA ARG A 346 1.01 6.31 -19.76
C ARG A 346 0.31 7.11 -20.86
N VAL A 347 0.48 8.42 -20.83
CA VAL A 347 -0.11 9.38 -21.76
C VAL A 347 1.00 10.21 -22.41
N PRO A 348 0.74 10.91 -23.56
CA PRO A 348 1.72 11.80 -24.15
C PRO A 348 2.14 12.92 -23.20
N ALA A 349 3.44 13.02 -22.89
CA ALA A 349 4.02 14.04 -22.01
C ALA A 349 4.21 15.38 -22.74
N THR A 350 3.12 15.94 -23.31
CA THR A 350 3.14 17.22 -24.02
C THR A 350 3.06 18.43 -23.08
N ARG A 351 2.82 18.19 -21.81
CA ARG A 351 2.72 19.14 -20.69
C ARG A 351 2.88 18.40 -19.39
N THR A 352 2.93 19.12 -18.27
CA THR A 352 3.05 18.51 -16.96
C THR A 352 1.82 17.66 -16.62
N ASP A 353 2.00 16.63 -15.81
CA ASP A 353 0.88 15.78 -15.33
C ASP A 353 -0.12 16.59 -14.48
N ASP A 354 0.36 17.62 -13.77
CA ASP A 354 -0.48 18.54 -13.00
C ASP A 354 -1.41 19.35 -13.91
N ASP A 355 -0.87 19.99 -14.95
CA ASP A 355 -1.69 20.73 -15.93
C ASP A 355 -2.71 19.83 -16.60
N LEU A 356 -2.31 18.58 -16.87
CA LEU A 356 -3.19 17.60 -17.48
C LEU A 356 -4.32 17.18 -16.55
N ALA A 357 -4.04 16.91 -15.26
CA ALA A 357 -5.04 16.55 -14.27
C ALA A 357 -6.03 17.70 -14.02
N VAL A 358 -5.55 18.95 -13.93
CA VAL A 358 -6.40 20.15 -13.81
C VAL A 358 -7.29 20.32 -15.05
N ASP A 359 -6.77 20.11 -16.25
CA ASP A 359 -7.54 20.19 -17.50
C ASP A 359 -8.61 19.10 -17.60
N LEU A 360 -8.28 17.86 -17.22
CA LEU A 360 -9.25 16.76 -17.17
C LEU A 360 -10.40 17.07 -16.23
N LEU A 361 -10.10 17.63 -15.06
CA LEU A 361 -11.09 18.00 -14.08
C LEU A 361 -11.97 19.18 -14.57
N THR A 362 -11.35 20.26 -15.01
CA THR A 362 -12.08 21.48 -15.36
C THR A 362 -12.91 21.35 -16.64
N LYS A 363 -12.39 20.64 -17.65
CA LYS A 363 -13.02 20.50 -18.98
C LYS A 363 -13.96 19.29 -19.08
N LYS A 364 -13.69 18.21 -18.31
CA LYS A 364 -14.38 16.91 -18.42
C LYS A 364 -15.02 16.41 -17.12
N GLY A 365 -14.74 17.05 -15.99
CA GLY A 365 -15.21 16.59 -14.67
C GLY A 365 -14.54 15.29 -14.24
N ILE A 366 -13.30 15.05 -14.63
CA ILE A 366 -12.55 13.84 -14.29
C ILE A 366 -11.47 14.18 -13.29
N TYR A 367 -11.56 13.59 -12.12
CA TYR A 367 -10.53 13.70 -11.11
C TYR A 367 -9.63 12.46 -11.16
N VAL A 368 -8.36 12.66 -11.39
CA VAL A 368 -7.34 11.61 -11.51
C VAL A 368 -6.03 12.10 -10.89
N HIS A 369 -5.28 11.22 -10.27
CA HIS A 369 -4.01 11.60 -9.69
C HIS A 369 -2.91 11.69 -10.76
N PRO A 370 -2.15 12.79 -10.81
CA PRO A 370 -0.96 12.92 -11.62
C PRO A 370 0.18 12.08 -11.06
N GLY A 371 1.11 11.66 -11.94
CA GLY A 371 2.23 10.78 -11.57
C GLY A 371 3.12 11.34 -10.46
N HIS A 372 3.35 12.65 -10.45
CA HIS A 372 4.21 13.29 -9.45
C HIS A 372 3.70 13.14 -8.01
N PHE A 373 2.40 12.87 -7.78
CA PHE A 373 1.88 12.55 -6.44
C PHE A 373 2.45 11.24 -5.87
N TYR A 374 3.02 10.41 -6.72
CA TYR A 374 3.64 9.12 -6.37
C TYR A 374 5.15 9.11 -6.68
N ASP A 375 5.77 10.27 -6.80
CA ASP A 375 7.20 10.43 -7.10
C ASP A 375 7.64 9.80 -8.43
N PHE A 376 6.77 9.82 -9.46
CA PHE A 376 7.21 9.50 -10.81
C PHE A 376 8.24 10.53 -11.27
N PRO A 377 9.41 10.09 -11.78
CA PRO A 377 10.50 11.01 -12.12
C PRO A 377 10.27 11.82 -13.40
N LYS A 378 9.23 11.48 -14.16
CA LYS A 378 8.89 12.10 -15.45
C LYS A 378 7.39 12.25 -15.60
N ASP A 379 6.97 13.30 -16.29
CA ASP A 379 5.59 13.49 -16.74
C ASP A 379 5.14 12.41 -17.74
N GLY A 380 3.83 12.31 -17.95
CA GLY A 380 3.19 11.36 -18.83
C GLY A 380 2.57 10.17 -18.10
N HIS A 381 2.27 10.30 -16.80
CA HIS A 381 1.67 9.24 -16.00
C HIS A 381 0.43 9.74 -15.25
N LEU A 382 -0.67 9.02 -15.41
CA LEU A 382 -1.91 9.20 -14.63
C LEU A 382 -2.21 7.92 -13.88
N ILE A 383 -2.60 8.05 -12.61
CA ILE A 383 -2.92 6.91 -11.75
C ILE A 383 -4.43 6.81 -11.60
N VAL A 384 -5.00 5.68 -12.03
CA VAL A 384 -6.43 5.40 -11.94
C VAL A 384 -6.72 4.29 -10.95
N SER A 385 -7.79 4.48 -10.18
CA SER A 385 -8.29 3.48 -9.25
C SER A 385 -9.22 2.49 -9.95
N LEU A 386 -8.98 1.21 -9.74
CA LEU A 386 -9.75 0.11 -10.33
C LEU A 386 -10.94 -0.33 -9.46
N ILE A 387 -11.16 0.28 -8.28
CA ILE A 387 -12.27 -0.09 -7.39
C ILE A 387 -13.55 0.71 -7.61
N MET A 388 -13.53 1.72 -8.48
CA MET A 388 -14.74 2.48 -8.84
C MET A 388 -15.87 1.57 -9.36
N PRO A 389 -17.14 1.98 -9.22
CA PRO A 389 -18.26 1.32 -9.88
C PRO A 389 -18.03 1.22 -11.40
N GLU A 390 -18.30 0.05 -11.99
CA GLU A 390 -17.92 -0.30 -13.37
C GLU A 390 -18.42 0.71 -14.41
N ARG A 391 -19.68 1.19 -14.29
CA ARG A 391 -20.25 2.14 -15.25
C ARG A 391 -19.58 3.51 -15.19
N GLU A 392 -19.27 3.97 -13.99
CA GLU A 392 -18.61 5.26 -13.76
C GLU A 392 -17.14 5.20 -14.19
N PHE A 393 -16.48 4.09 -13.89
CA PHE A 393 -15.10 3.83 -14.36
C PHE A 393 -15.02 3.84 -15.90
N ALA A 394 -15.90 3.07 -16.56
CA ALA A 394 -15.91 2.98 -18.01
C ALA A 394 -16.12 4.35 -18.67
N GLU A 395 -17.06 5.14 -18.17
CA GLU A 395 -17.34 6.47 -18.72
C GLU A 395 -16.21 7.46 -18.40
N GLY A 396 -15.70 7.47 -17.17
CA GLY A 396 -14.56 8.30 -16.77
C GLY A 396 -13.32 8.03 -17.63
N CYS A 397 -12.95 6.76 -17.81
CA CYS A 397 -11.84 6.36 -18.69
C CYS A 397 -12.07 6.78 -20.15
N ARG A 398 -13.30 6.59 -20.67
CA ARG A 398 -13.64 7.00 -22.04
C ARG A 398 -13.43 8.50 -22.26
N GLN A 399 -13.85 9.33 -21.33
CA GLN A 399 -13.69 10.77 -21.41
C GLN A 399 -12.24 11.20 -21.18
N MET A 400 -11.53 10.55 -20.24
CA MET A 400 -10.10 10.79 -20.01
C MET A 400 -9.29 10.53 -21.27
N LEU A 401 -9.44 9.34 -21.85
CA LEU A 401 -8.70 8.93 -23.04
C LEU A 401 -9.09 9.73 -24.32
N ALA A 402 -10.26 10.37 -24.33
CA ALA A 402 -10.66 11.24 -25.43
C ALA A 402 -9.90 12.59 -25.49
N MET A 403 -9.10 12.90 -24.47
CA MET A 403 -8.25 14.09 -24.40
C MET A 403 -6.91 13.90 -25.15
N PHE A 404 -6.60 12.67 -25.55
CA PHE A 404 -5.39 12.24 -26.24
C PHE A 404 -5.70 11.65 -27.62
#